data_2c068a6b4b02b4e278cb936e84432a3d
#
_entry.id   2c068a6b4b02b4e278cb936e84432a3d
#
_cell.length_a   1.000
_cell.length_b   1.000
_cell.length_c   1.000
_cell.angle_alpha   90.00
_cell.angle_beta   90.00
_cell.angle_gamma   90.00
#
_symmetry.space_group_name_H-M   'P 1'
#
loop_
_entity.id
_entity.type
_entity.pdbx_description
1 polymer ?
#
loop_
_entity_poly.entity_id
_entity_poly.type
_entity_poly.pdbx_seq_one_letter_code
_entity_poly.pdbx_strand_id
1 'polypeptide(L)'
;MTVTLNVGGPYGGVMDTESDVRTVEETLPLDAQFDIVANRRRRCLLRCIEAHDSPIALADLADEVAVREHESHLSDVPAEEVKRTYLSLYHKHVPKLAEANIVEYDQKRDSVSMSANDGRVRALLRLVEPQR
;
A
#
# COMPACT_ATOMS: atom_id res chain seq x y z
N MET A 1 9.93 -15.83 -1.38
CA MET A 1 10.08 -15.71 -1.76
C MET A 1 10.12 -15.67 -2.24
N THR A 2 10.13 -15.58 -2.43
CA THR A 2 10.22 -15.44 -3.13
C THR A 2 10.19 -15.94 -3.80
N VAL A 3 10.28 -15.98 -4.23
CA VAL A 3 10.32 -16.39 -5.05
C VAL A 3 10.69 -17.05 -5.46
N THR A 4 11.01 -17.35 -5.62
CA THR A 4 11.44 -17.82 -6.20
C THR A 4 11.58 -18.71 -6.58
N LEU A 5 11.79 -19.07 -6.86
CA LEU A 5 11.99 -19.62 -7.38
C LEU A 5 12.19 -20.36 -7.81
N ASN A 6 12.37 -20.75 -8.00
CA ASN A 6 12.82 -21.26 -8.52
C ASN A 6 12.95 -21.67 -9.09
N VAL A 7 13.16 -21.71 -9.45
CA VAL A 7 13.49 -21.91 -10.25
C VAL A 7 13.94 -22.24 -10.71
N GLY A 8 14.24 -22.61 -10.89
CA GLY A 8 14.96 -22.73 -11.47
C GLY A 8 15.11 -23.31 -11.95
N GLY A 9 15.09 -23.75 -12.24
CA GLY A 9 15.54 -24.03 -12.84
C GLY A 9 15.45 -24.49 -13.41
N PRO A 10 15.48 -24.98 -13.88
CA PRO A 10 15.73 -25.17 -14.65
C PRO A 10 15.66 -24.89 -15.30
N TYR A 11 15.66 -24.88 -15.47
CA TYR A 11 15.78 -24.30 -16.13
C TYR A 11 16.48 -23.75 -16.12
N GLY A 12 16.68 -23.98 -15.71
CA GLY A 12 17.27 -23.29 -15.67
C GLY A 12 17.60 -22.69 -15.98
N GLY A 13 17.95 -22.64 -16.22
CA GLY A 13 18.36 -21.89 -16.53
C GLY A 13 17.98 -21.19 -16.99
N VAL A 14 17.84 -21.35 -17.47
CA VAL A 14 17.46 -20.54 -17.90
C VAL A 14 17.24 -19.67 -17.37
N MET A 15 17.54 -19.49 -17.10
CA MET A 15 17.24 -18.56 -16.66
C MET A 15 17.90 -17.65 -16.19
N ASP A 16 18.83 -17.43 -16.38
CA ASP A 16 19.12 -16.51 -15.95
C ASP A 16 18.85 -15.25 -16.35
N THR A 17 18.59 -14.99 -17.30
CA THR A 17 17.83 -13.89 -17.71
C THR A 17 16.58 -13.78 -16.96
N GLU A 18 16.35 -14.66 -16.09
CA GLU A 18 15.16 -14.68 -15.30
C GLU A 18 14.96 -13.49 -14.44
N SER A 19 16.03 -12.85 -13.99
CA SER A 19 15.86 -11.69 -13.15
C SER A 19 15.16 -10.57 -13.90
N ASP A 20 15.48 -10.40 -15.18
CA ASP A 20 14.82 -9.37 -15.96
C ASP A 20 13.37 -9.69 -16.20
N VAL A 21 13.09 -10.93 -16.54
CA VAL A 21 11.72 -11.36 -16.75
C VAL A 21 10.91 -11.19 -15.50
N ARG A 22 11.49 -11.55 -14.38
CA ARG A 22 10.79 -11.46 -13.11
C ARG A 22 10.51 -10.02 -12.75
N THR A 23 11.44 -9.12 -13.06
CA THR A 23 11.24 -7.70 -12.81
C THR A 23 10.01 -7.21 -13.57
N VAL A 24 9.87 -7.61 -14.82
CA VAL A 24 8.69 -7.23 -15.60
C VAL A 24 7.43 -7.80 -14.98
N GLU A 25 7.49 -9.04 -14.56
CA GLU A 25 6.33 -9.70 -13.98
C GLU A 25 5.91 -9.09 -12.66
N GLU A 26 6.88 -8.56 -11.90
CA GLU A 26 6.58 -7.95 -10.63
C GLU A 26 6.03 -6.55 -10.77
N THR A 27 6.09 -5.99 -11.95
CA THR A 27 5.56 -4.66 -12.19
C THR A 27 4.05 -4.75 -12.34
N LEU A 28 3.32 -3.97 -11.56
CA LEU A 28 1.88 -3.91 -11.70
C LEU A 28 1.50 -3.41 -13.08
N PRO A 29 0.50 -4.03 -13.71
CA PRO A 29 -0.06 -3.48 -14.94
C PRO A 29 -0.57 -2.06 -14.71
N LEU A 30 -0.54 -1.25 -15.76
CA LEU A 30 -0.93 0.14 -15.66
C LEU A 30 -2.35 0.31 -15.14
N ASP A 31 -3.28 -0.51 -15.63
CA ASP A 31 -4.65 -0.44 -15.17
C ASP A 31 -4.77 -0.70 -13.68
N ALA A 32 -3.99 -1.64 -13.17
CA ALA A 32 -3.98 -1.94 -11.75
C ALA A 32 -3.42 -0.78 -10.94
N GLN A 33 -2.40 -0.11 -11.48
CA GLN A 33 -1.84 1.06 -10.81
C GLN A 33 -2.87 2.18 -10.72
N PHE A 34 -3.59 2.43 -11.81
CA PHE A 34 -4.64 3.44 -11.81
C PHE A 34 -5.77 3.07 -10.86
N ASP A 35 -6.12 1.80 -10.81
CA ASP A 35 -7.16 1.35 -9.89
C ASP A 35 -6.77 1.62 -8.44
N ILE A 36 -5.51 1.40 -8.10
CA ILE A 36 -5.02 1.67 -6.75
C ILE A 36 -5.24 3.15 -6.40
N VAL A 37 -4.84 4.07 -7.29
CA VAL A 37 -4.92 5.49 -6.97
C VAL A 37 -6.26 6.11 -7.29
N ALA A 38 -7.21 5.35 -7.84
CA ALA A 38 -8.53 5.88 -8.16
C ALA A 38 -9.39 6.08 -6.93
N ASN A 39 -9.12 5.38 -5.85
CA ASN A 39 -9.91 5.46 -4.63
C ASN A 39 -9.35 6.51 -3.69
N ARG A 40 -10.20 7.47 -3.32
CA ARG A 40 -9.76 8.59 -2.50
C ARG A 40 -9.19 8.14 -1.15
N ARG A 41 -9.86 7.19 -0.49
CA ARG A 41 -9.38 6.73 0.81
C ARG A 41 -8.03 6.02 0.70
N ARG A 42 -7.82 5.25 -0.37
CA ARG A 42 -6.52 4.62 -0.57
C ARG A 42 -5.43 5.66 -0.80
N ARG A 43 -5.73 6.74 -1.53
CA ARG A 43 -4.75 7.81 -1.70
C ARG A 43 -4.40 8.43 -0.36
N CYS A 44 -5.41 8.70 0.45
CA CYS A 44 -5.20 9.26 1.79
C CYS A 44 -4.35 8.33 2.65
N LEU A 45 -4.69 7.04 2.62
CA LEU A 45 -3.95 6.03 3.38
C LEU A 45 -2.49 5.98 2.95
N LEU A 46 -2.23 5.96 1.65
CA LEU A 46 -0.87 5.90 1.15
C LEU A 46 -0.06 7.12 1.55
N ARG A 47 -0.67 8.30 1.52
CA ARG A 47 0.03 9.50 1.96
C ARG A 47 0.34 9.45 3.45
N CYS A 48 -0.57 8.91 4.25
CA CYS A 48 -0.30 8.75 5.67
C CYS A 48 0.86 7.80 5.91
N ILE A 49 0.88 6.68 5.19
CA ILE A 49 1.96 5.71 5.36
C ILE A 49 3.29 6.31 4.92
N GLU A 50 3.29 7.04 3.80
CA GLU A 50 4.52 7.68 3.30
C GLU A 50 5.13 8.65 4.31
N ALA A 51 4.31 9.24 5.15
CA ALA A 51 4.78 10.22 6.11
C ALA A 51 5.58 9.59 7.24
N HIS A 52 5.59 8.27 7.33
CA HIS A 52 6.29 7.55 8.39
C HIS A 52 7.44 6.75 7.81
N ASP A 53 8.58 6.76 8.50
CA ASP A 53 9.78 6.05 8.06
C ASP A 53 9.80 4.60 8.49
N SER A 54 8.90 4.22 9.38
CA SER A 54 8.87 2.87 9.95
C SER A 54 7.44 2.38 9.97
N PRO A 55 7.24 1.09 10.22
CA PRO A 55 5.87 0.58 10.29
C PRO A 55 5.03 1.34 11.31
N ILE A 56 3.78 1.55 10.97
CA ILE A 56 2.85 2.28 11.82
C ILE A 56 1.65 1.39 12.11
N ALA A 57 1.17 1.43 13.35
CA ALA A 57 0.00 0.65 13.75
C ALA A 57 -1.21 1.05 12.94
N LEU A 58 -2.00 0.06 12.52
CA LEU A 58 -3.18 0.32 11.70
C LEU A 58 -4.17 1.21 12.44
N ALA A 59 -4.29 1.06 13.75
CA ALA A 59 -5.17 1.93 14.54
C ALA A 59 -4.74 3.39 14.42
N ASP A 60 -3.44 3.64 14.45
CA ASP A 60 -2.93 5.01 14.30
C ASP A 60 -3.16 5.55 12.90
N LEU A 61 -3.01 4.69 11.90
CA LEU A 61 -3.32 5.07 10.51
C LEU A 61 -4.79 5.43 10.37
N ALA A 62 -5.67 4.68 11.03
CA ALA A 62 -7.10 4.97 10.97
C ALA A 62 -7.39 6.36 11.54
N ASP A 63 -6.72 6.70 12.65
CA ASP A 63 -6.86 8.02 13.23
C ASP A 63 -6.43 9.10 12.23
N GLU A 64 -5.26 8.91 11.60
CA GLU A 64 -4.74 9.91 10.67
C GLU A 64 -5.63 10.05 9.44
N VAL A 65 -6.11 8.94 8.90
CA VAL A 65 -7.00 8.97 7.75
C VAL A 65 -8.29 9.68 8.10
N ALA A 66 -8.86 9.36 9.27
CA ALA A 66 -10.12 9.98 9.71
C ALA A 66 -9.95 11.50 9.85
N VAL A 67 -8.86 11.92 10.46
CA VAL A 67 -8.57 13.35 10.62
C VAL A 67 -8.49 14.04 9.26
N ARG A 68 -7.78 13.44 8.32
CA ARG A 68 -7.63 14.05 6.99
C ARG A 68 -8.95 14.07 6.23
N GLU A 69 -9.74 13.00 6.34
CA GLU A 69 -11.01 12.93 5.62
C GLU A 69 -12.02 13.91 6.17
N HIS A 70 -12.03 14.11 7.47
CA HIS A 70 -12.98 15.01 8.11
C HIS A 70 -12.45 16.44 8.23
N GLU A 71 -11.17 16.63 7.91
CA GLU A 71 -10.51 17.94 8.02
C GLU A 71 -10.75 18.54 9.40
N SER A 72 -10.59 17.72 10.43
CA SER A 72 -10.89 18.08 11.81
C SER A 72 -9.83 17.52 12.73
N HIS A 73 -9.79 18.01 13.96
CA HIS A 73 -8.98 17.38 15.00
C HIS A 73 -9.59 16.03 15.36
N LEU A 74 -8.74 15.10 15.79
CA LEU A 74 -9.21 13.77 16.13
C LEU A 74 -10.31 13.81 17.18
N SER A 75 -10.20 14.72 18.15
CA SER A 75 -11.21 14.83 19.21
C SER A 75 -12.58 15.23 18.66
N ASP A 76 -12.62 15.81 17.46
CA ASP A 76 -13.88 16.23 16.83
C ASP A 76 -14.46 15.20 15.89
N VAL A 77 -13.73 14.10 15.65
CA VAL A 77 -14.24 13.02 14.81
C VAL A 77 -14.96 12.01 15.70
N PRO A 78 -16.22 11.69 15.39
CA PRO A 78 -16.95 10.72 16.21
C PRO A 78 -16.21 9.38 16.27
N ALA A 79 -16.17 8.77 17.44
CA ALA A 79 -15.48 7.50 17.63
C ALA A 79 -15.99 6.45 16.65
N GLU A 80 -17.27 6.49 16.32
CA GLU A 80 -17.86 5.55 15.40
C GLU A 80 -17.26 5.68 14.01
N GLU A 81 -16.97 6.91 13.58
CA GLU A 81 -16.36 7.15 12.28
C GLU A 81 -14.92 6.65 12.23
N VAL A 82 -14.17 6.86 13.31
CA VAL A 82 -12.82 6.35 13.40
C VAL A 82 -12.83 4.82 13.31
N LYS A 83 -13.77 4.19 14.00
CA LYS A 83 -13.90 2.75 13.97
C LYS A 83 -14.23 2.24 12.56
N ARG A 84 -15.16 2.91 11.88
CA ARG A 84 -15.50 2.54 10.50
C ARG A 84 -14.31 2.67 9.58
N THR A 85 -13.54 3.72 9.77
CA THR A 85 -12.33 3.92 8.99
C THR A 85 -11.36 2.76 9.23
N TYR A 86 -11.12 2.41 10.48
CA TYR A 86 -10.25 1.28 10.81
C TYR A 86 -10.71 0.00 10.11
N LEU A 87 -12.00 -0.31 10.23
CA LEU A 87 -12.54 -1.53 9.64
C LEU A 87 -12.41 -1.52 8.13
N SER A 88 -12.64 -0.37 7.50
CA SER A 88 -12.49 -0.24 6.05
C SER A 88 -11.04 -0.48 5.63
N LEU A 89 -10.08 0.09 6.37
CA LEU A 89 -8.67 -0.12 6.07
C LEU A 89 -8.30 -1.59 6.25
N TYR A 90 -8.75 -2.19 7.33
CA TYR A 90 -8.39 -3.56 7.66
C TYR A 90 -8.98 -4.57 6.67
N HIS A 91 -10.25 -4.40 6.34
CA HIS A 91 -10.94 -5.40 5.53
C HIS A 91 -10.81 -5.18 4.02
N LYS A 92 -10.60 -3.96 3.59
CA LYS A 92 -10.66 -3.65 2.16
C LYS A 92 -9.35 -3.10 1.62
N HIS A 93 -8.85 -2.02 2.21
CA HIS A 93 -7.78 -1.26 1.56
C HIS A 93 -6.39 -1.84 1.80
N VAL A 94 -6.06 -2.20 3.02
CA VAL A 94 -4.75 -2.77 3.31
C VAL A 94 -4.57 -4.11 2.59
N PRO A 95 -5.56 -5.02 2.60
CA PRO A 95 -5.40 -6.25 1.84
C PRO A 95 -5.17 -6.01 0.35
N LYS A 96 -5.90 -5.06 -0.24
CA LYS A 96 -5.73 -4.76 -1.65
C LYS A 96 -4.33 -4.24 -1.95
N LEU A 97 -3.84 -3.35 -1.12
CA LEU A 97 -2.50 -2.79 -1.30
C LEU A 97 -1.41 -3.83 -1.03
N ALA A 98 -1.63 -4.71 -0.08
CA ALA A 98 -0.67 -5.77 0.23
C ALA A 98 -0.59 -6.78 -0.90
N GLU A 99 -1.74 -7.15 -1.47
CA GLU A 99 -1.77 -8.04 -2.62
C GLU A 99 -1.02 -7.48 -3.81
N ALA A 100 -1.07 -6.17 -3.97
CA ALA A 100 -0.39 -5.49 -5.06
C ALA A 100 1.08 -5.21 -4.73
N ASN A 101 1.57 -5.64 -3.59
CA ASN A 101 2.95 -5.45 -3.15
C ASN A 101 3.32 -3.98 -2.97
N ILE A 102 2.35 -3.14 -2.66
CA ILE A 102 2.58 -1.73 -2.43
C ILE A 102 2.88 -1.46 -0.97
N VAL A 103 2.23 -2.21 -0.07
CA VAL A 103 2.50 -2.12 1.35
C VAL A 103 2.79 -3.51 1.90
N GLU A 104 3.41 -3.54 3.07
CA GLU A 104 3.62 -4.75 3.84
C GLU A 104 2.82 -4.65 5.11
N TYR A 105 2.04 -5.68 5.38
CA TYR A 105 1.20 -5.73 6.55
C TYR A 105 1.69 -6.82 7.51
N ASP A 106 1.99 -6.43 8.74
CA ASP A 106 2.40 -7.36 9.79
C ASP A 106 1.19 -7.67 10.65
N GLN A 107 0.64 -8.86 10.46
CA GLN A 107 -0.59 -9.25 11.13
C GLN A 107 -0.43 -9.33 12.65
N LYS A 108 0.73 -9.75 13.12
CA LYS A 108 0.94 -9.90 14.56
C LYS A 108 0.96 -8.56 15.27
N ARG A 109 1.52 -7.56 14.61
CA ARG A 109 1.63 -6.22 15.20
C ARG A 109 0.54 -5.30 14.72
N ASP A 110 -0.27 -5.76 13.78
CA ASP A 110 -1.31 -4.95 13.14
C ASP A 110 -0.71 -3.63 12.66
N SER A 111 0.39 -3.73 11.93
CA SER A 111 1.12 -2.55 11.47
C SER A 111 1.39 -2.64 9.98
N VAL A 112 1.60 -1.48 9.36
CA VAL A 112 1.72 -1.34 7.92
C VAL A 112 2.91 -0.47 7.60
N SER A 113 3.61 -0.80 6.51
CA SER A 113 4.68 0.04 5.99
C SER A 113 4.68 -0.03 4.47
N MET A 114 5.34 0.93 3.82
CA MET A 114 5.47 0.89 2.37
C MET A 114 6.44 -0.21 1.99
N SER A 115 6.15 -0.89 0.88
CA SER A 115 7.08 -1.91 0.40
C SER A 115 8.14 -1.25 -0.48
N ALA A 116 9.16 -2.02 -0.82
CA ALA A 116 10.23 -1.52 -1.69
C ALA A 116 9.77 -1.31 -3.13
N ASN A 117 8.59 -1.82 -3.48
CA ASN A 117 8.09 -1.80 -4.87
C ASN A 117 7.05 -0.73 -5.10
N ASP A 118 7.08 0.35 -4.34
CA ASP A 118 6.02 1.36 -4.36
C ASP A 118 6.28 2.54 -5.31
N GLY A 119 7.43 2.56 -5.98
CA GLY A 119 7.86 3.76 -6.72
C GLY A 119 6.88 4.28 -7.74
N ARG A 120 6.29 3.38 -8.54
CA ARG A 120 5.35 3.80 -9.57
C ARG A 120 4.07 4.34 -8.99
N VAL A 121 3.59 3.72 -7.93
CA VAL A 121 2.38 4.19 -7.27
C VAL A 121 2.61 5.55 -6.64
N ARG A 122 3.80 5.76 -6.05
CA ARG A 122 4.13 7.07 -5.51
C ARG A 122 4.13 8.14 -6.59
N ALA A 123 4.67 7.81 -7.77
CA ALA A 123 4.69 8.75 -8.89
C ALA A 123 3.28 9.10 -9.34
N LEU A 124 2.41 8.09 -9.48
CA LEU A 124 1.03 8.32 -9.86
C LEU A 124 0.28 9.13 -8.81
N LEU A 125 0.56 8.84 -7.56
CA LEU A 125 -0.09 9.56 -6.46
C LEU A 125 0.21 11.05 -6.54
N ARG A 126 1.45 11.41 -6.88
CA ARG A 126 1.80 12.81 -7.04
C ARG A 126 1.07 13.47 -8.19
N LEU A 127 0.81 12.71 -9.26
CA LEU A 127 0.09 13.25 -10.41
C LEU A 127 -1.37 13.51 -10.10
N VAL A 128 -2.03 12.59 -9.38
CA VAL A 128 -3.46 12.74 -9.12
C VAL A 128 -3.76 13.62 -7.93
N GLU A 129 -2.82 13.79 -7.02
CA GLU A 129 -2.97 14.67 -5.85
C GLU A 129 -1.71 15.48 -5.67
N PRO A 130 -1.56 16.56 -6.42
CA PRO A 130 -0.35 17.38 -6.29
C PRO A 130 -0.15 17.88 -4.87
N GLN A 131 1.11 17.99 -4.47
CA GLN A 131 1.46 18.54 -3.18
C GLN A 131 1.10 20.01 -3.12
N ARG A 132 0.78 20.49 -1.93
CA ARG A 132 0.50 21.90 -1.72
C ARG A 132 1.58 22.54 -0.90
#